data_7000b890af9aad7ba476f4bcadbb9913
#
_entry.id   7000b890af9aad7ba476f4bcadbb9913
#
_cell.length_a   1.000
_cell.length_b   1.000
_cell.length_c   1.000
_cell.angle_alpha   90.00
_cell.angle_beta   90.00
_cell.angle_gamma   90.00
#
_symmetry.space_group_name_H-M   'P 1'
#
loop_
_entity.id
_entity.type
_entity.pdbx_description
1 polymer ?
#
loop_
_entity_poly.entity_id
_entity_poly.type
_entity_poly.pdbx_seq_one_letter_code
_entity_poly.pdbx_strand_id
1 'polypeptide(L)'
;MKVNLELYSQKALHIFQTALKLAAKMGHGFLGSEHLLWALAKEGGFAGRALENCGLDEKLLEEYVRRYDGGVTQIHSRAIQVSGEADEVLYQASLAARERDREKVEPVDLLAGILRADQCAAAQLLQSMDVQREMVQKEMDQLEEIGSEEEQTETEQEAEESVLEKFGRDMTKVAEDGGFDPMIGREDVVERLVQILSRRTKNNPVLIGDPGVGKTAVIEGLAQRIADGHIPMNLKHKRIVSVDLVGMISGTKFRGDFEERIQKFLEEAEKKEDVILFLDELHTIMGAGAGASDALDAANILKPVLARGSLRIIGATTRNEYRRHIEKDAALERRFQPVSVEEPDVEGAVEILRGLKKRYEEFHGLTITDEAVQAAAEL
;
A
#
# COMPACT_ATOMS: atom_id res chain seq x y z
N MET A 1 14.79 34.60 -5.30
CA MET A 1 15.75 33.49 -5.09
C MET A 1 15.17 32.25 -5.73
N LYS A 2 15.90 31.37 -6.41
CA LYS A 2 15.32 30.12 -6.90
C LYS A 2 15.21 29.17 -5.73
N VAL A 3 14.00 28.75 -5.39
CA VAL A 3 13.75 27.73 -4.36
C VAL A 3 14.48 26.46 -4.76
N ASN A 4 15.41 25.99 -3.94
CA ASN A 4 16.09 24.71 -4.16
C ASN A 4 15.20 23.58 -3.63
N LEU A 5 14.44 22.94 -4.51
CA LEU A 5 13.48 21.89 -4.18
C LEU A 5 14.13 20.63 -3.58
N GLU A 6 15.44 20.43 -3.74
CA GLU A 6 16.17 19.30 -3.15
C GLU A 6 16.26 19.36 -1.61
N LEU A 7 16.06 20.55 -1.04
CA LEU A 7 16.06 20.76 0.40
C LEU A 7 14.73 20.40 1.09
N TYR A 8 13.71 20.00 0.33
CA TYR A 8 12.36 19.74 0.85
C TYR A 8 12.06 18.24 0.86
N SER A 9 11.37 17.79 1.89
CA SER A 9 10.85 16.43 1.96
C SER A 9 9.74 16.21 0.93
N GLN A 10 9.41 14.95 0.62
CA GLN A 10 8.31 14.62 -0.27
C GLN A 10 6.98 15.19 0.23
N LYS A 11 6.75 15.18 1.55
CA LYS A 11 5.56 15.75 2.20
C LYS A 11 5.49 17.27 2.00
N ALA A 12 6.60 17.98 2.20
CA ALA A 12 6.67 19.42 2.00
C ALA A 12 6.52 19.82 0.52
N LEU A 13 7.08 19.05 -0.41
CA LEU A 13 6.89 19.25 -1.85
C LEU A 13 5.43 19.04 -2.27
N HIS A 14 4.73 18.09 -1.65
CA HIS A 14 3.32 17.86 -1.91
C HIS A 14 2.46 19.06 -1.47
N ILE A 15 2.72 19.62 -0.30
CA ILE A 15 2.07 20.86 0.19
C ILE A 15 2.28 22.00 -0.79
N PHE A 16 3.51 22.18 -1.27
CA PHE A 16 3.82 23.20 -2.27
C PHE A 16 3.03 23.00 -3.58
N GLN A 17 2.91 21.76 -4.06
CA GLN A 17 2.12 21.44 -5.26
C GLN A 17 0.63 21.69 -5.04
N THR A 18 0.11 21.35 -3.86
CA THR A 18 -1.30 21.57 -3.49
C THR A 18 -1.61 23.06 -3.40
N ALA A 19 -0.71 23.86 -2.84
CA ALA A 19 -0.80 25.32 -2.80
C ALA A 19 -0.80 25.93 -4.22
N LEU A 20 0.06 25.45 -5.12
CA LEU A 20 0.07 25.86 -6.53
C LEU A 20 -1.24 25.55 -7.25
N LYS A 21 -1.83 24.36 -7.00
CA LYS A 21 -3.14 23.99 -7.58
C LYS A 21 -4.24 24.91 -7.11
N LEU A 22 -4.23 25.32 -5.84
CA LEU A 22 -5.21 26.27 -5.31
C LEU A 22 -5.06 27.65 -5.98
N ALA A 23 -3.85 28.18 -6.02
CA ALA A 23 -3.56 29.46 -6.67
C ALA A 23 -4.06 29.46 -8.14
N ALA A 24 -3.77 28.36 -8.87
CA ALA A 24 -4.27 28.17 -10.23
C ALA A 24 -5.81 28.14 -10.31
N LYS A 25 -6.47 27.38 -9.41
CA LYS A 25 -7.94 27.25 -9.32
C LYS A 25 -8.62 28.60 -9.05
N MET A 26 -7.97 29.45 -8.25
CA MET A 26 -8.47 30.78 -7.90
C MET A 26 -8.12 31.86 -8.93
N GLY A 27 -7.30 31.54 -9.93
CA GLY A 27 -6.85 32.50 -10.95
C GLY A 27 -5.79 33.49 -10.46
N HIS A 28 -5.09 33.16 -9.36
CA HIS A 28 -4.02 33.98 -8.81
C HIS A 28 -2.75 33.81 -9.65
N GLY A 29 -2.11 34.92 -9.98
CA GLY A 29 -0.87 34.92 -10.79
C GLY A 29 0.39 34.54 -10.01
N PHE A 30 0.29 34.48 -8.67
CA PHE A 30 1.39 34.19 -7.76
C PHE A 30 0.98 33.16 -6.70
N LEU A 31 1.92 32.35 -6.28
CA LEU A 31 1.83 31.54 -5.08
C LEU A 31 2.20 32.41 -3.88
N GLY A 32 1.23 32.70 -3.03
CA GLY A 32 1.41 33.46 -1.80
C GLY A 32 1.51 32.54 -0.57
N SER A 33 1.84 33.16 0.58
CA SER A 33 1.93 32.46 1.87
C SER A 33 0.57 31.92 2.36
N GLU A 34 -0.53 32.59 2.00
CA GLU A 34 -1.92 32.18 2.30
C GLU A 34 -2.28 30.85 1.62
N HIS A 35 -1.77 30.59 0.42
CA HIS A 35 -1.96 29.33 -0.27
C HIS A 35 -1.20 28.18 0.42
N LEU A 36 0.01 28.48 0.93
CA LEU A 36 0.80 27.53 1.72
C LEU A 36 0.11 27.19 3.04
N LEU A 37 -0.45 28.19 3.74
CA LEU A 37 -1.19 27.98 4.99
C LEU A 37 -2.41 27.08 4.78
N TRP A 38 -3.19 27.35 3.73
CA TRP A 38 -4.32 26.51 3.37
C TRP A 38 -3.91 25.08 3.03
N ALA A 39 -2.83 24.91 2.27
CA ALA A 39 -2.36 23.59 1.89
C ALA A 39 -1.85 22.78 3.10
N LEU A 40 -1.23 23.45 4.09
CA LEU A 40 -0.85 22.84 5.36
C LEU A 40 -2.07 22.36 6.16
N ALA A 41 -3.13 23.16 6.26
CA ALA A 41 -4.36 22.73 6.94
C ALA A 41 -5.06 21.57 6.22
N LYS A 42 -5.01 21.55 4.89
CA LYS A 42 -5.65 20.52 4.07
C LYS A 42 -4.94 19.17 4.12
N GLU A 43 -3.61 19.16 4.00
CA GLU A 43 -2.81 17.92 3.89
C GLU A 43 -2.66 17.18 5.22
N GLY A 44 -3.06 17.81 6.35
CA GLY A 44 -2.98 17.20 7.67
C GLY A 44 -1.54 17.08 8.21
N GLY A 45 -1.25 16.01 8.93
CA GLY A 45 -0.02 15.86 9.69
C GLY A 45 0.01 16.76 10.93
N PHE A 46 1.15 16.90 11.58
CA PHE A 46 1.27 17.71 12.81
C PHE A 46 0.96 19.19 12.56
N ALA A 47 1.43 19.77 11.46
CA ALA A 47 1.17 21.16 11.11
C ALA A 47 -0.32 21.41 10.84
N GLY A 48 -1.02 20.51 10.14
CA GLY A 48 -2.46 20.62 9.90
C GLY A 48 -3.28 20.48 11.18
N ARG A 49 -2.95 19.52 12.04
CA ARG A 49 -3.60 19.33 13.35
C ARG A 49 -3.40 20.54 14.28
N ALA A 50 -2.20 21.14 14.30
CA ALA A 50 -1.95 22.35 15.07
C ALA A 50 -2.84 23.51 14.61
N LEU A 51 -3.05 23.66 13.30
CA LEU A 51 -3.97 24.66 12.74
C LEU A 51 -5.42 24.34 13.09
N GLU A 52 -5.85 23.09 12.98
CA GLU A 52 -7.21 22.64 13.31
C GLU A 52 -7.53 22.84 14.80
N ASN A 53 -6.60 22.50 15.70
CA ASN A 53 -6.73 22.74 17.15
C ASN A 53 -6.88 24.23 17.48
N CYS A 54 -6.31 25.10 16.64
CA CYS A 54 -6.48 26.55 16.75
C CYS A 54 -7.76 27.07 16.03
N GLY A 55 -8.63 26.18 15.54
CA GLY A 55 -9.89 26.52 14.87
C GLY A 55 -9.74 26.91 13.40
N LEU A 56 -8.63 26.57 12.76
CA LEU A 56 -8.30 26.87 11.38
C LEU A 56 -8.49 25.64 10.50
N ASP A 57 -9.71 25.41 10.02
CA ASP A 57 -9.99 24.31 9.09
C ASP A 57 -9.79 24.70 7.61
N GLU A 58 -9.70 23.68 6.75
CA GLU A 58 -9.53 23.85 5.29
C GLU A 58 -10.58 24.79 4.67
N LYS A 59 -11.85 24.63 5.07
CA LYS A 59 -12.98 25.37 4.45
C LYS A 59 -12.94 26.83 4.81
N LEU A 60 -12.65 27.11 6.08
CA LEU A 60 -12.56 28.46 6.59
C LEU A 60 -11.40 29.20 5.91
N LEU A 61 -10.24 28.55 5.79
CA LEU A 61 -9.08 29.13 5.10
C LEU A 61 -9.34 29.32 3.60
N GLU A 62 -10.01 28.36 2.91
CA GLU A 62 -10.35 28.53 1.49
C GLU A 62 -11.26 29.74 1.27
N GLU A 63 -12.21 29.98 2.17
CA GLU A 63 -13.11 31.12 2.07
C GLU A 63 -12.37 32.46 2.25
N TYR A 64 -11.41 32.51 3.18
CA TYR A 64 -10.56 33.69 3.40
C TYR A 64 -9.60 33.93 2.23
N VAL A 65 -8.89 32.91 1.74
CA VAL A 65 -7.99 33.03 0.58
C VAL A 65 -8.77 33.54 -0.63
N ARG A 66 -10.02 33.09 -0.80
CA ARG A 66 -10.91 33.56 -1.89
C ARG A 66 -11.31 35.02 -1.76
N ARG A 67 -11.44 35.54 -0.54
CA ARG A 67 -11.79 36.97 -0.26
C ARG A 67 -10.56 37.87 -0.25
N TYR A 68 -9.38 37.31 -0.08
CA TYR A 68 -8.13 38.04 -0.03
C TYR A 68 -7.73 38.49 -1.44
N ASP A 69 -8.08 39.75 -1.75
CA ASP A 69 -7.82 40.37 -3.05
C ASP A 69 -6.38 40.93 -3.08
N GLY A 70 -5.40 40.04 -3.05
CA GLY A 70 -3.98 40.33 -3.07
C GLY A 70 -3.46 40.85 -4.43
N GLY A 71 -4.22 41.76 -5.05
CA GLY A 71 -3.83 42.41 -6.31
C GLY A 71 -3.98 41.45 -7.50
N VAL A 72 -5.22 41.11 -7.87
CA VAL A 72 -5.55 40.31 -9.03
C VAL A 72 -5.15 41.05 -10.31
N THR A 73 -3.95 40.83 -10.76
CA THR A 73 -3.65 40.96 -12.17
C THR A 73 -4.04 39.63 -12.82
N GLN A 74 -5.16 39.63 -13.57
CA GLN A 74 -5.50 38.53 -14.49
C GLN A 74 -4.34 38.35 -15.48
N ILE A 75 -3.36 37.57 -15.10
CA ILE A 75 -2.23 37.27 -15.96
C ILE A 75 -2.54 35.95 -16.66
N HIS A 76 -2.73 35.98 -17.95
CA HIS A 76 -2.79 34.84 -18.86
C HIS A 76 -1.40 34.17 -19.02
N SER A 77 -0.64 34.04 -17.93
CA SER A 77 0.68 33.41 -17.94
C SER A 77 0.57 31.93 -17.59
N ARG A 78 1.21 31.10 -18.38
CA ARG A 78 1.25 29.64 -18.20
C ARG A 78 2.06 29.16 -16.99
N ALA A 79 2.73 30.03 -16.23
CA ALA A 79 3.56 29.68 -15.09
C ALA A 79 3.22 30.59 -13.89
N ILE A 80 2.79 29.97 -12.77
CA ILE A 80 2.60 30.66 -11.49
C ILE A 80 3.98 30.92 -10.88
N GLN A 81 4.24 32.16 -10.47
CA GLN A 81 5.49 32.55 -9.81
C GLN A 81 5.30 32.54 -8.30
N VAL A 82 6.36 32.31 -7.55
CA VAL A 82 6.37 32.43 -6.09
C VAL A 82 6.42 33.90 -5.73
N SER A 83 5.55 34.37 -4.83
CA SER A 83 5.58 35.77 -4.34
C SER A 83 6.82 36.01 -3.47
N GLY A 84 7.23 37.27 -3.34
CA GLY A 84 8.34 37.61 -2.45
C GLY A 84 8.10 37.25 -0.99
N GLU A 85 6.84 37.32 -0.52
CA GLU A 85 6.44 36.90 0.82
C GLU A 85 6.52 35.38 1.01
N ALA A 86 6.10 34.61 0.01
CA ALA A 86 6.22 33.16 0.04
C ALA A 86 7.71 32.71 -0.03
N ASP A 87 8.54 33.44 -0.81
CA ASP A 87 10.00 33.22 -0.84
C ASP A 87 10.63 33.43 0.56
N GLU A 88 10.19 34.46 1.31
CA GLU A 88 10.62 34.69 2.69
C GLU A 88 10.15 33.56 3.63
N VAL A 89 8.89 33.14 3.53
CA VAL A 89 8.38 31.99 4.30
C VAL A 89 9.22 30.74 4.06
N LEU A 90 9.53 30.42 2.81
CA LEU A 90 10.35 29.27 2.44
C LEU A 90 11.78 29.37 2.98
N TYR A 91 12.34 30.59 2.98
CA TYR A 91 13.65 30.85 3.59
C TYR A 91 13.61 30.61 5.11
N GLN A 92 12.61 31.18 5.81
CA GLN A 92 12.43 30.97 7.26
C GLN A 92 12.17 29.50 7.61
N ALA A 93 11.44 28.76 6.76
CA ALA A 93 11.25 27.31 6.90
C ALA A 93 12.59 26.55 6.81
N SER A 94 13.47 26.95 5.90
CA SER A 94 14.79 26.33 5.79
C SER A 94 15.69 26.61 7.01
N LEU A 95 15.54 27.76 7.65
CA LEU A 95 16.23 28.05 8.90
C LEU A 95 15.66 27.23 10.06
N ALA A 96 14.32 27.11 10.15
CA ALA A 96 13.64 26.30 11.15
C ALA A 96 14.06 24.82 11.08
N ALA A 97 14.17 24.25 9.88
CA ALA A 97 14.65 22.89 9.68
C ALA A 97 16.08 22.69 10.19
N ARG A 98 16.97 23.64 9.90
CA ARG A 98 18.37 23.59 10.38
C ARG A 98 18.48 23.72 11.90
N GLU A 99 17.67 24.56 12.53
CA GLU A 99 17.63 24.71 14.00
C GLU A 99 17.17 23.43 14.69
N ARG A 100 16.35 22.62 13.99
CA ARG A 100 15.88 21.30 14.44
C ARG A 100 16.78 20.14 13.99
N ASP A 101 17.95 20.44 13.45
CA ASP A 101 18.95 19.48 12.94
C ASP A 101 18.41 18.52 11.88
N ARG A 102 17.48 19.01 11.03
CA ARG A 102 16.88 18.24 9.93
C ARG A 102 17.62 18.46 8.62
N GLU A 103 17.85 17.39 7.89
CA GLU A 103 18.46 17.45 6.54
C GLU A 103 17.51 18.07 5.50
N LYS A 104 16.19 17.92 5.71
CA LYS A 104 15.16 18.42 4.78
C LYS A 104 14.08 19.18 5.52
N VAL A 105 13.50 20.14 4.79
CA VAL A 105 12.37 20.95 5.27
C VAL A 105 11.11 20.09 5.30
N GLU A 106 10.50 19.95 6.46
CA GLU A 106 9.26 19.21 6.70
C GLU A 106 8.04 20.17 6.75
N PRO A 107 6.79 19.67 6.71
CA PRO A 107 5.58 20.48 6.81
C PRO A 107 5.54 21.39 8.05
N VAL A 108 6.03 20.91 9.19
CA VAL A 108 6.11 21.70 10.43
C VAL A 108 7.09 22.85 10.32
N ASP A 109 8.17 22.68 9.54
CA ASP A 109 9.11 23.77 9.29
C ASP A 109 8.52 24.83 8.35
N LEU A 110 7.65 24.43 7.40
CA LEU A 110 6.88 25.36 6.58
C LEU A 110 5.92 26.19 7.45
N LEU A 111 5.23 25.58 8.39
CA LEU A 111 4.36 26.28 9.34
C LEU A 111 5.19 27.22 10.24
N ALA A 112 6.31 26.76 10.77
CA ALA A 112 7.24 27.61 11.52
C ALA A 112 7.74 28.79 10.68
N GLY A 113 8.01 28.59 9.39
CA GLY A 113 8.37 29.65 8.45
C GLY A 113 7.27 30.71 8.31
N ILE A 114 6.01 30.30 8.21
CA ILE A 114 4.85 31.21 8.18
C ILE A 114 4.75 32.02 9.49
N LEU A 115 4.91 31.35 10.64
CA LEU A 115 4.81 32.00 11.95
C LEU A 115 5.95 33.02 12.21
N ARG A 116 7.12 32.81 11.59
CA ARG A 116 8.31 33.72 11.71
C ARG A 116 8.27 34.89 10.73
N ALA A 117 7.56 34.75 9.63
CA ALA A 117 7.44 35.80 8.61
C ALA A 117 6.41 36.86 9.06
N ASP A 118 6.89 38.00 9.60
CA ASP A 118 6.03 39.01 10.21
C ASP A 118 5.07 39.74 9.27
N GLN A 119 5.44 39.87 8.01
CA GLN A 119 4.70 40.66 7.01
C GLN A 119 4.24 39.82 5.81
N CYS A 120 3.65 38.66 6.07
CA CYS A 120 3.10 37.82 4.99
C CYS A 120 1.58 37.73 5.09
N ALA A 121 0.92 37.42 3.95
CA ALA A 121 -0.53 37.31 3.85
C ALA A 121 -1.10 36.25 4.83
N ALA A 122 -0.40 35.12 5.00
CA ALA A 122 -0.77 34.10 5.98
C ALA A 122 -0.78 34.63 7.43
N ALA A 123 0.20 35.44 7.80
CA ALA A 123 0.29 36.04 9.13
C ALA A 123 -0.85 37.05 9.37
N GLN A 124 -1.16 37.90 8.38
CA GLN A 124 -2.31 38.79 8.43
C GLN A 124 -3.63 38.06 8.55
N LEU A 125 -3.74 36.90 7.87
CA LEU A 125 -4.90 36.04 7.91
C LEU A 125 -5.08 35.46 9.32
N LEU A 126 -4.04 34.91 9.95
CA LEU A 126 -4.07 34.44 11.33
C LEU A 126 -4.52 35.54 12.30
N GLN A 127 -3.98 36.75 12.14
CA GLN A 127 -4.35 37.90 12.96
C GLN A 127 -5.81 38.31 12.75
N SER A 128 -6.32 38.30 11.53
CA SER A 128 -7.72 38.64 11.22
C SER A 128 -8.72 37.63 11.81
N MET A 129 -8.28 36.41 12.13
CA MET A 129 -9.06 35.36 12.77
C MET A 129 -8.87 35.30 14.29
N ASP A 130 -8.19 36.28 14.87
CA ASP A 130 -7.86 36.38 16.30
C ASP A 130 -7.03 35.16 16.79
N VAL A 131 -6.27 34.53 15.87
CA VAL A 131 -5.37 33.43 16.20
C VAL A 131 -3.97 33.97 16.46
N GLN A 132 -3.51 33.81 17.70
CA GLN A 132 -2.17 34.23 18.10
C GLN A 132 -1.13 33.23 17.62
N ARG A 133 -0.01 33.73 17.06
CA ARG A 133 1.08 32.90 16.53
C ARG A 133 1.70 32.01 17.60
N GLU A 134 1.83 32.53 18.81
CA GLU A 134 2.33 31.81 19.97
C GLU A 134 1.47 30.61 20.34
N MET A 135 0.15 30.69 20.09
CA MET A 135 -0.78 29.61 20.31
C MET A 135 -0.55 28.49 19.29
N VAL A 136 -0.44 28.83 18.01
CA VAL A 136 -0.16 27.86 16.93
C VAL A 136 1.22 27.21 17.15
N GLN A 137 2.23 28.00 17.53
CA GLN A 137 3.57 27.50 17.83
C GLN A 137 3.54 26.50 18.99
N LYS A 138 2.84 26.83 20.06
CA LYS A 138 2.70 25.97 21.24
C LYS A 138 1.99 24.65 20.91
N GLU A 139 0.90 24.72 20.16
CA GLU A 139 0.19 23.52 19.70
C GLU A 139 1.07 22.65 18.79
N MET A 140 1.84 23.29 17.90
CA MET A 140 2.77 22.58 17.03
C MET A 140 3.87 21.90 17.85
N ASP A 141 4.49 22.59 18.81
CA ASP A 141 5.56 22.05 19.65
C ASP A 141 5.02 20.91 20.54
N GLN A 142 3.80 21.04 21.10
CA GLN A 142 3.16 19.97 21.86
C GLN A 142 2.86 18.73 21.01
N LEU A 143 2.38 18.93 19.78
CA LEU A 143 2.12 17.82 18.88
C LEU A 143 3.42 17.17 18.36
N GLU A 144 4.50 17.95 18.22
CA GLU A 144 5.83 17.40 17.91
C GLU A 144 6.42 16.63 19.11
N GLU A 145 6.24 17.10 20.35
CA GLU A 145 6.66 16.38 21.56
C GLU A 145 5.86 15.08 21.74
N ILE A 146 4.54 15.13 21.61
CA ILE A 146 3.66 13.94 21.65
C ILE A 146 3.97 13.03 20.47
N GLY A 147 4.15 13.59 19.27
CA GLY A 147 4.48 12.84 18.07
C GLY A 147 5.91 12.30 18.06
N SER A 148 6.85 12.97 18.74
CA SER A 148 8.19 12.41 18.96
C SER A 148 8.17 11.28 20.00
N GLU A 149 7.24 11.28 20.95
CA GLU A 149 6.96 10.14 21.85
C GLU A 149 6.13 9.06 21.13
N GLU A 150 5.16 9.43 20.29
CA GLU A 150 4.38 8.51 19.46
C GLU A 150 5.18 8.05 18.22
N GLU A 151 5.98 8.89 17.56
CA GLU A 151 6.91 8.47 16.50
C GLU A 151 8.10 7.68 17.04
N GLN A 152 8.55 7.87 18.28
CA GLN A 152 9.46 6.95 18.94
C GLN A 152 8.78 5.64 19.32
N THR A 153 7.52 5.66 19.72
CA THR A 153 6.70 4.45 19.93
C THR A 153 6.12 3.89 18.62
N GLU A 154 5.73 4.72 17.65
CA GLU A 154 5.29 4.25 16.33
C GLU A 154 6.46 3.91 15.40
N THR A 155 7.62 4.61 15.44
CA THR A 155 8.84 4.16 14.74
C THR A 155 9.51 2.99 15.43
N GLU A 156 9.40 2.81 16.72
CA GLU A 156 9.78 1.56 17.38
C GLU A 156 8.73 0.46 17.16
N GLN A 157 7.44 0.76 17.10
CA GLN A 157 6.38 -0.20 16.74
C GLN A 157 6.26 -0.40 15.22
N GLU A 158 6.44 0.60 14.36
CA GLU A 158 6.56 0.42 12.89
C GLU A 158 7.92 -0.16 12.47
N ALA A 159 8.98 -0.02 13.27
CA ALA A 159 10.22 -0.77 13.08
C ALA A 159 10.13 -2.20 13.66
N GLU A 160 9.16 -2.50 14.53
CA GLU A 160 8.87 -3.84 15.04
C GLU A 160 7.72 -4.54 14.32
N GLU A 161 6.76 -3.85 13.72
CA GLU A 161 5.77 -4.49 12.85
C GLU A 161 6.35 -4.68 11.45
N SER A 162 6.91 -5.87 11.26
CA SER A 162 7.38 -6.34 9.95
C SER A 162 6.32 -6.05 8.87
N VAL A 163 6.69 -5.33 7.80
CA VAL A 163 5.80 -5.06 6.66
C VAL A 163 5.23 -6.37 6.12
N LEU A 164 6.01 -7.45 6.27
CA LEU A 164 5.58 -8.82 5.98
C LEU A 164 4.45 -9.29 6.90
N GLU A 165 4.39 -8.88 8.16
CA GLU A 165 3.33 -9.23 9.11
C GLU A 165 2.09 -8.37 8.92
N LYS A 166 2.27 -7.11 8.58
CA LYS A 166 1.18 -6.16 8.33
C LYS A 166 0.36 -6.50 7.07
N PHE A 167 1.02 -6.90 5.99
CA PHE A 167 0.40 -7.17 4.69
C PHE A 167 0.48 -8.65 4.27
N GLY A 168 1.02 -9.49 5.12
CA GLY A 168 1.13 -10.93 4.90
C GLY A 168 0.23 -11.72 5.83
N ARG A 169 -0.66 -12.55 5.28
CA ARG A 169 -1.43 -13.52 6.06
C ARG A 169 -0.70 -14.85 6.08
N ASP A 170 -0.24 -15.28 7.25
CA ASP A 170 0.40 -16.59 7.41
C ASP A 170 -0.63 -17.72 7.33
N MET A 171 -0.68 -18.38 6.19
CA MET A 171 -1.62 -19.47 5.91
C MET A 171 -1.23 -20.75 6.66
N THR A 172 0.06 -20.99 6.91
CA THR A 172 0.50 -22.17 7.65
C THR A 172 0.06 -22.09 9.10
N LYS A 173 0.17 -20.90 9.72
CA LYS A 173 -0.35 -20.68 11.07
C LYS A 173 -1.88 -20.83 11.15
N VAL A 174 -2.61 -20.32 10.16
CA VAL A 174 -4.07 -20.52 10.08
C VAL A 174 -4.42 -22.00 9.96
N ALA A 175 -3.61 -22.77 9.22
CA ALA A 175 -3.78 -24.23 9.09
C ALA A 175 -3.51 -24.95 10.42
N GLU A 176 -2.46 -24.57 11.18
CA GLU A 176 -2.16 -25.10 12.52
C GLU A 176 -3.32 -24.86 13.49
N ASP A 177 -3.97 -23.70 13.40
CA ASP A 177 -5.14 -23.31 14.20
C ASP A 177 -6.45 -23.99 13.72
N GLY A 178 -6.40 -24.82 12.67
CA GLY A 178 -7.58 -25.51 12.10
C GLY A 178 -8.54 -24.58 11.35
N GLY A 179 -8.06 -23.42 10.87
CA GLY A 179 -8.88 -22.37 10.26
C GLY A 179 -9.31 -22.64 8.82
N PHE A 180 -8.86 -23.74 8.19
CA PHE A 180 -9.21 -24.08 6.81
C PHE A 180 -10.13 -25.29 6.72
N ASP A 181 -10.91 -25.35 5.65
CA ASP A 181 -11.65 -26.54 5.28
C ASP A 181 -10.71 -27.64 4.76
N PRO A 182 -11.04 -28.91 4.96
CA PRO A 182 -10.22 -30.01 4.43
C PRO A 182 -10.17 -29.94 2.90
N MET A 183 -8.98 -30.03 2.35
CA MET A 183 -8.80 -30.11 0.89
C MET A 183 -9.17 -31.53 0.43
N ILE A 184 -10.01 -31.63 -0.57
CA ILE A 184 -10.51 -32.90 -1.11
C ILE A 184 -10.33 -32.93 -2.62
N GLY A 185 -9.83 -34.07 -3.15
CA GLY A 185 -9.77 -34.31 -4.59
C GLY A 185 -8.78 -33.46 -5.37
N ARG A 186 -7.75 -32.91 -4.69
CA ARG A 186 -6.69 -32.08 -5.31
C ARG A 186 -5.28 -32.50 -4.90
N GLU A 187 -5.11 -33.72 -4.42
CA GLU A 187 -3.86 -34.25 -3.89
C GLU A 187 -2.76 -34.26 -4.95
N ASP A 188 -3.10 -34.56 -6.19
CA ASP A 188 -2.18 -34.56 -7.34
C ASP A 188 -1.64 -33.18 -7.67
N VAL A 189 -2.48 -32.14 -7.58
CA VAL A 189 -2.09 -30.74 -7.78
C VAL A 189 -1.13 -30.31 -6.67
N VAL A 190 -1.45 -30.63 -5.41
CA VAL A 190 -0.57 -30.29 -4.26
C VAL A 190 0.76 -31.05 -4.38
N GLU A 191 0.78 -32.32 -4.74
CA GLU A 191 2.01 -33.06 -4.99
C GLU A 191 2.85 -32.40 -6.10
N ARG A 192 2.21 -31.92 -7.14
CA ARG A 192 2.88 -31.19 -8.22
C ARG A 192 3.49 -29.88 -7.73
N LEU A 193 2.80 -29.13 -6.86
CA LEU A 193 3.36 -27.93 -6.22
C LEU A 193 4.59 -28.27 -5.39
N VAL A 194 4.51 -29.29 -4.54
CA VAL A 194 5.61 -29.79 -3.71
C VAL A 194 6.84 -30.17 -4.55
N GLN A 195 6.63 -30.88 -5.66
CA GLN A 195 7.71 -31.25 -6.60
C GLN A 195 8.37 -30.02 -7.20
N ILE A 196 7.61 -29.00 -7.61
CA ILE A 196 8.13 -27.77 -8.21
C ILE A 196 8.88 -26.94 -7.16
N LEU A 197 8.30 -26.72 -5.97
CA LEU A 197 8.90 -25.99 -4.87
C LEU A 197 10.21 -26.64 -4.37
N SER A 198 10.36 -27.95 -4.55
CA SER A 198 11.55 -28.68 -4.17
C SER A 198 12.70 -28.59 -5.19
N ARG A 199 12.46 -28.01 -6.37
CA ARG A 199 13.50 -27.87 -7.40
C ARG A 199 14.53 -26.80 -7.03
N ARG A 200 15.71 -26.91 -7.62
CA ARG A 200 16.77 -25.90 -7.49
C ARG A 200 16.51 -24.67 -8.40
N THR A 201 15.89 -24.89 -9.54
CA THR A 201 15.55 -23.86 -10.54
C THR A 201 14.14 -24.09 -11.04
N LYS A 202 13.47 -23.03 -11.55
CA LYS A 202 12.05 -23.07 -11.92
C LYS A 202 11.17 -23.59 -10.79
N ASN A 203 11.43 -23.08 -9.59
CA ASN A 203 10.82 -23.50 -8.33
C ASN A 203 9.61 -22.63 -7.91
N ASN A 204 9.13 -21.79 -8.81
CA ASN A 204 7.96 -20.94 -8.59
C ASN A 204 6.78 -21.48 -9.38
N PRO A 205 5.84 -22.22 -8.78
CA PRO A 205 4.63 -22.68 -9.45
C PRO A 205 3.64 -21.55 -9.68
N VAL A 206 2.87 -21.63 -10.77
CA VAL A 206 1.69 -20.80 -11.00
C VAL A 206 0.49 -21.68 -11.23
N LEU A 207 -0.51 -21.59 -10.37
CA LEU A 207 -1.80 -22.23 -10.52
C LEU A 207 -2.60 -21.51 -11.62
N ILE A 208 -2.99 -22.26 -12.63
CA ILE A 208 -3.72 -21.74 -13.77
C ILE A 208 -5.06 -22.45 -13.85
N GLY A 209 -6.16 -21.71 -13.81
CA GLY A 209 -7.51 -22.25 -13.91
C GLY A 209 -8.54 -21.14 -13.95
N ASP A 210 -9.75 -21.49 -14.30
CA ASP A 210 -10.85 -20.54 -14.35
C ASP A 210 -11.21 -19.99 -12.95
N PRO A 211 -11.90 -18.86 -12.86
CA PRO A 211 -12.37 -18.34 -11.55
C PRO A 211 -13.25 -19.38 -10.86
N GLY A 212 -13.05 -19.57 -9.54
CA GLY A 212 -13.89 -20.48 -8.75
C GLY A 212 -13.47 -21.96 -8.72
N VAL A 213 -12.49 -22.41 -9.54
CA VAL A 213 -12.07 -23.83 -9.59
C VAL A 213 -11.34 -24.34 -8.34
N GLY A 214 -11.11 -23.47 -7.34
CA GLY A 214 -10.48 -23.85 -6.07
C GLY A 214 -8.96 -23.67 -6.02
N LYS A 215 -8.38 -22.72 -6.77
CA LYS A 215 -6.92 -22.44 -6.72
C LYS A 215 -6.45 -22.10 -5.31
N THR A 216 -7.19 -21.27 -4.58
CA THR A 216 -6.87 -20.89 -3.20
C THR A 216 -6.98 -22.09 -2.26
N ALA A 217 -8.00 -22.95 -2.41
CA ALA A 217 -8.15 -24.18 -1.63
C ALA A 217 -6.96 -25.16 -1.80
N VAL A 218 -6.34 -25.20 -2.98
CA VAL A 218 -5.10 -25.97 -3.20
C VAL A 218 -3.95 -25.44 -2.34
N ILE A 219 -3.85 -24.12 -2.18
CA ILE A 219 -2.80 -23.50 -1.34
C ILE A 219 -3.09 -23.71 0.15
N GLU A 220 -4.36 -23.65 0.56
CA GLU A 220 -4.82 -23.99 1.91
C GLU A 220 -4.46 -25.45 2.24
N GLY A 221 -4.71 -26.37 1.32
CA GLY A 221 -4.32 -27.77 1.47
C GLY A 221 -2.80 -27.98 1.53
N LEU A 222 -2.02 -27.20 0.77
CA LEU A 222 -0.56 -27.22 0.87
C LEU A 222 -0.10 -26.69 2.24
N ALA A 223 -0.71 -25.63 2.76
CA ALA A 223 -0.44 -25.09 4.09
C ALA A 223 -0.74 -26.12 5.19
N GLN A 224 -1.86 -26.83 5.08
CA GLN A 224 -2.21 -27.93 5.99
C GLN A 224 -1.16 -29.06 5.98
N ARG A 225 -0.69 -29.49 4.79
CA ARG A 225 0.36 -30.51 4.68
C ARG A 225 1.68 -30.06 5.29
N ILE A 226 2.02 -28.77 5.23
CA ILE A 226 3.21 -28.20 5.89
C ILE A 226 3.01 -28.25 7.40
N ALA A 227 1.87 -27.78 7.90
CA ALA A 227 1.52 -27.76 9.31
C ALA A 227 1.53 -29.17 9.92
N ASP A 228 0.96 -30.16 9.24
CA ASP A 228 0.94 -31.56 9.65
C ASP A 228 2.31 -32.27 9.51
N GLY A 229 3.29 -31.62 8.90
CA GLY A 229 4.59 -32.20 8.64
C GLY A 229 4.63 -33.28 7.55
N HIS A 230 3.54 -33.48 6.80
CA HIS A 230 3.39 -34.43 5.69
C HIS A 230 4.00 -33.87 4.39
N ILE A 231 5.25 -33.42 4.45
CA ILE A 231 5.94 -32.76 3.36
C ILE A 231 7.45 -33.12 3.36
N PRO A 232 8.16 -33.06 2.22
CA PRO A 232 9.61 -33.29 2.18
C PRO A 232 10.40 -32.36 3.11
N MET A 233 11.54 -32.83 3.61
CA MET A 233 12.37 -32.13 4.60
C MET A 233 12.76 -30.70 4.23
N ASN A 234 12.97 -30.44 2.93
CA ASN A 234 13.33 -29.10 2.43
C ASN A 234 12.17 -28.07 2.48
N LEU A 235 10.95 -28.51 2.77
CA LEU A 235 9.77 -27.68 2.91
C LEU A 235 9.18 -27.72 4.33
N LYS A 236 9.68 -28.61 5.21
CA LYS A 236 9.12 -28.89 6.54
C LYS A 236 9.08 -27.68 7.49
N HIS A 237 10.02 -26.74 7.31
CA HIS A 237 10.09 -25.54 8.15
C HIS A 237 9.72 -24.28 7.36
N LYS A 238 9.02 -24.45 6.24
CA LYS A 238 8.54 -23.34 5.44
C LYS A 238 7.14 -22.95 5.89
N ARG A 239 6.82 -21.68 5.70
CA ARG A 239 5.48 -21.14 5.91
C ARG A 239 5.01 -20.41 4.65
N ILE A 240 3.75 -20.54 4.35
CA ILE A 240 3.13 -19.86 3.22
C ILE A 240 2.52 -18.56 3.72
N VAL A 241 2.95 -17.45 3.13
CA VAL A 241 2.43 -16.12 3.44
C VAL A 241 1.68 -15.59 2.23
N SER A 242 0.37 -15.41 2.36
CA SER A 242 -0.47 -14.80 1.35
C SER A 242 -0.34 -13.29 1.40
N VAL A 243 -0.11 -12.64 0.26
CA VAL A 243 0.11 -11.19 0.17
C VAL A 243 -1.22 -10.46 0.00
N ASP A 244 -1.52 -9.51 0.87
CA ASP A 244 -2.66 -8.60 0.74
C ASP A 244 -2.31 -7.40 -0.15
N LEU A 245 -2.44 -7.59 -1.45
CA LEU A 245 -2.19 -6.53 -2.44
C LEU A 245 -3.16 -5.37 -2.32
N VAL A 246 -4.41 -5.64 -1.94
CA VAL A 246 -5.45 -4.61 -1.78
C VAL A 246 -5.12 -3.72 -0.58
N GLY A 247 -4.73 -4.32 0.54
CA GLY A 247 -4.25 -3.60 1.72
C GLY A 247 -3.00 -2.76 1.43
N MET A 248 -2.07 -3.27 0.62
CA MET A 248 -0.87 -2.52 0.22
C MET A 248 -1.18 -1.29 -0.63
N ILE A 249 -2.20 -1.35 -1.50
CA ILE A 249 -2.65 -0.23 -2.34
C ILE A 249 -3.49 0.75 -1.51
N SER A 250 -4.25 0.24 -0.54
CA SER A 250 -5.11 1.05 0.31
C SER A 250 -4.28 2.07 1.10
N GLY A 251 -4.70 3.34 1.05
CA GLY A 251 -4.00 4.43 1.71
C GLY A 251 -2.74 4.95 1.00
N THR A 252 -2.34 4.39 -0.15
CA THR A 252 -1.31 5.00 -0.99
C THR A 252 -1.93 6.09 -1.86
N LYS A 253 -1.36 7.29 -1.83
CA LYS A 253 -1.80 8.41 -2.66
C LYS A 253 -1.07 8.45 -4.00
N PHE A 254 0.09 7.82 -4.08
CA PHE A 254 0.96 7.81 -5.26
C PHE A 254 1.43 6.40 -5.59
N ARG A 255 1.69 6.18 -6.87
CA ARG A 255 2.27 4.93 -7.38
C ARG A 255 3.58 4.54 -6.67
N GLY A 256 4.43 5.54 -6.36
CA GLY A 256 5.71 5.32 -5.67
C GLY A 256 5.58 4.74 -4.27
N ASP A 257 4.53 5.11 -3.54
CA ASP A 257 4.29 4.59 -2.17
C ASP A 257 3.99 3.08 -2.20
N PHE A 258 3.23 2.62 -3.19
CA PHE A 258 2.97 1.20 -3.39
C PHE A 258 4.24 0.45 -3.83
N GLU A 259 5.00 1.02 -4.76
CA GLU A 259 6.27 0.43 -5.22
C GLU A 259 7.26 0.27 -4.06
N GLU A 260 7.36 1.27 -3.19
CA GLU A 260 8.21 1.21 -1.98
C GLU A 260 7.72 0.15 -0.98
N ARG A 261 6.41 0.07 -0.71
CA ARG A 261 5.84 -0.94 0.19
C ARG A 261 6.08 -2.36 -0.29
N ILE A 262 5.81 -2.63 -1.56
CA ILE A 262 6.03 -3.97 -2.11
C ILE A 262 7.52 -4.33 -2.14
N GLN A 263 8.39 -3.36 -2.40
CA GLN A 263 9.83 -3.58 -2.35
C GLN A 263 10.29 -3.95 -0.94
N LYS A 264 9.90 -3.20 0.10
CA LYS A 264 10.20 -3.51 1.50
C LYS A 264 9.65 -4.89 1.91
N PHE A 265 8.42 -5.19 1.52
CA PHE A 265 7.79 -6.49 1.78
C PHE A 265 8.60 -7.64 1.19
N LEU A 266 9.04 -7.52 -0.06
CA LEU A 266 9.85 -8.55 -0.73
C LEU A 266 11.25 -8.68 -0.11
N GLU A 267 11.88 -7.56 0.29
CA GLU A 267 13.18 -7.55 0.96
C GLU A 267 13.11 -8.23 2.34
N GLU A 268 12.05 -8.01 3.10
CA GLU A 268 11.82 -8.71 4.37
C GLU A 268 11.54 -10.20 4.16
N ALA A 269 10.72 -10.55 3.18
CA ALA A 269 10.46 -11.94 2.84
C ALA A 269 11.72 -12.67 2.35
N GLU A 270 12.61 -11.99 1.61
CA GLU A 270 13.89 -12.52 1.13
C GLU A 270 14.88 -12.81 2.28
N LYS A 271 14.85 -12.00 3.34
CA LYS A 271 15.67 -12.20 4.55
C LYS A 271 15.20 -13.38 5.41
N LYS A 272 13.91 -13.72 5.34
CA LYS A 272 13.32 -14.84 6.07
C LYS A 272 13.36 -16.10 5.18
N GLU A 273 14.36 -16.95 5.39
CA GLU A 273 14.57 -18.17 4.57
C GLU A 273 13.40 -19.17 4.63
N ASP A 274 12.53 -19.08 5.62
CA ASP A 274 11.38 -19.95 5.84
C ASP A 274 10.13 -19.57 5.04
N VAL A 275 10.09 -18.39 4.41
CA VAL A 275 8.91 -17.85 3.74
C VAL A 275 8.77 -18.35 2.30
N ILE A 276 7.54 -18.75 1.95
CA ILE A 276 7.05 -18.94 0.58
C ILE A 276 5.91 -17.96 0.38
N LEU A 277 6.03 -17.04 -0.56
CA LEU A 277 4.95 -16.09 -0.85
C LEU A 277 3.87 -16.71 -1.72
N PHE A 278 2.62 -16.42 -1.38
CA PHE A 278 1.47 -16.71 -2.25
C PHE A 278 0.88 -15.40 -2.77
N LEU A 279 0.85 -15.27 -4.09
CA LEU A 279 0.28 -14.14 -4.81
C LEU A 279 -0.98 -14.61 -5.54
N ASP A 280 -2.14 -14.34 -4.94
CA ASP A 280 -3.39 -14.53 -5.66
C ASP A 280 -3.56 -13.43 -6.71
N GLU A 281 -4.24 -13.73 -7.79
CA GLU A 281 -4.38 -12.83 -8.93
C GLU A 281 -3.04 -12.22 -9.40
N LEU A 282 -2.00 -13.05 -9.56
CA LEU A 282 -0.64 -12.64 -9.93
C LEU A 282 -0.60 -11.61 -11.08
N HIS A 283 -1.57 -11.64 -11.98
CA HIS A 283 -1.69 -10.72 -13.09
C HIS A 283 -1.92 -9.25 -12.67
N THR A 284 -2.47 -9.00 -11.49
CA THR A 284 -2.69 -7.63 -10.98
C THR A 284 -1.38 -6.88 -10.75
N ILE A 285 -0.33 -7.61 -10.36
CA ILE A 285 1.02 -7.06 -10.16
C ILE A 285 1.75 -6.87 -11.51
N MET A 286 1.37 -7.66 -12.53
CA MET A 286 2.06 -7.70 -13.81
C MET A 286 1.54 -6.67 -14.83
N GLY A 287 0.81 -5.65 -14.41
CA GLY A 287 0.40 -4.55 -15.30
C GLY A 287 -0.78 -4.89 -16.21
N ALA A 288 -1.78 -5.61 -15.73
CA ALA A 288 -3.02 -5.95 -16.45
C ALA A 288 -3.93 -4.74 -16.77
N GLY A 289 -3.39 -3.55 -16.84
CA GLY A 289 -4.09 -2.30 -17.11
C GLY A 289 -3.57 -1.53 -18.32
N ALA A 290 -3.29 -2.19 -19.45
CA ALA A 290 -2.97 -1.50 -20.70
C ALA A 290 -4.22 -0.79 -21.27
N GLY A 291 -4.68 0.27 -20.60
CA GLY A 291 -5.86 1.03 -21.01
C GLY A 291 -6.18 2.22 -20.11
N ALA A 292 -5.60 2.29 -18.94
CA ALA A 292 -5.73 3.46 -18.05
C ALA A 292 -4.34 3.88 -17.56
N SER A 293 -4.12 5.17 -17.44
CA SER A 293 -2.87 5.83 -17.04
C SER A 293 -2.33 5.45 -15.65
N ASP A 294 -2.91 4.45 -14.99
CA ASP A 294 -2.66 4.09 -13.58
C ASP A 294 -2.36 2.60 -13.35
N ALA A 295 -1.94 1.84 -14.39
CA ALA A 295 -1.59 0.43 -14.21
C ALA A 295 -0.32 0.29 -13.35
N LEU A 296 -0.46 -0.41 -12.23
CA LEU A 296 0.63 -0.75 -11.32
C LEU A 296 1.58 -1.75 -12.01
N ASP A 297 2.78 -1.32 -12.36
CA ASP A 297 3.80 -2.21 -12.96
C ASP A 297 4.83 -2.62 -11.91
N ALA A 298 4.40 -3.42 -10.94
CA ALA A 298 5.31 -4.03 -9.96
C ALA A 298 6.09 -5.21 -10.52
N ALA A 299 5.86 -5.59 -11.78
CA ALA A 299 6.64 -6.63 -12.46
C ALA A 299 8.14 -6.33 -12.45
N ASN A 300 8.51 -5.05 -12.56
CA ASN A 300 9.91 -4.63 -12.54
C ASN A 300 10.58 -4.79 -11.16
N ILE A 301 9.79 -4.83 -10.08
CA ILE A 301 10.26 -5.10 -8.72
C ILE A 301 10.39 -6.61 -8.48
N LEU A 302 9.44 -7.40 -9.00
CA LEU A 302 9.45 -8.87 -8.85
C LEU A 302 10.53 -9.55 -9.70
N LYS A 303 10.81 -9.08 -10.93
CA LYS A 303 11.80 -9.69 -11.83
C LYS A 303 13.18 -9.86 -11.21
N PRO A 304 13.77 -8.86 -10.53
CA PRO A 304 15.07 -9.02 -9.85
C PRO A 304 15.04 -10.08 -8.74
N VAL A 305 13.98 -10.12 -7.93
CA VAL A 305 13.83 -11.09 -6.84
C VAL A 305 13.75 -12.52 -7.39
N LEU A 306 12.90 -12.73 -8.41
CA LEU A 306 12.79 -14.01 -9.11
C LEU A 306 14.11 -14.41 -9.82
N ALA A 307 14.88 -13.42 -10.32
CA ALA A 307 16.15 -13.67 -10.98
C ALA A 307 17.22 -14.17 -10.00
N ARG A 308 17.27 -13.65 -8.79
CA ARG A 308 18.17 -14.11 -7.72
C ARG A 308 17.82 -15.52 -7.24
N GLY A 309 16.52 -15.86 -7.26
CA GLY A 309 16.04 -17.19 -6.82
C GLY A 309 16.13 -17.42 -5.31
N SER A 310 16.31 -16.37 -4.53
CA SER A 310 16.38 -16.36 -3.07
C SER A 310 15.00 -16.58 -2.44
N LEU A 311 13.94 -16.09 -3.08
CA LEU A 311 12.56 -16.18 -2.61
C LEU A 311 11.76 -17.15 -3.50
N ARG A 312 10.91 -17.97 -2.87
CA ARG A 312 9.96 -18.83 -3.56
C ARG A 312 8.60 -18.17 -3.61
N ILE A 313 7.98 -18.19 -4.78
CA ILE A 313 6.68 -17.55 -5.02
C ILE A 313 5.74 -18.56 -5.66
N ILE A 314 4.54 -18.67 -5.11
CA ILE A 314 3.42 -19.38 -5.70
C ILE A 314 2.48 -18.33 -6.26
N GLY A 315 2.16 -18.39 -7.54
CA GLY A 315 1.17 -17.51 -8.16
C GLY A 315 -0.14 -18.24 -8.39
N ALA A 316 -1.25 -17.52 -8.44
CA ALA A 316 -2.51 -18.00 -8.97
C ALA A 316 -3.06 -16.99 -9.98
N THR A 317 -3.59 -17.47 -11.11
CA THR A 317 -4.15 -16.61 -12.14
C THR A 317 -5.09 -17.40 -13.08
N THR A 318 -5.78 -16.71 -13.97
CA THR A 318 -6.56 -17.36 -15.01
C THR A 318 -5.68 -17.76 -16.21
N ARG A 319 -6.18 -18.69 -17.03
CA ARG A 319 -5.48 -19.16 -18.24
C ARG A 319 -5.22 -18.03 -19.24
N ASN A 320 -6.17 -17.11 -19.38
CA ASN A 320 -6.05 -15.97 -20.28
C ASN A 320 -5.01 -14.95 -19.81
N GLU A 321 -5.01 -14.63 -18.50
CA GLU A 321 -4.08 -13.69 -17.92
C GLU A 321 -2.64 -14.23 -17.90
N TYR A 322 -2.46 -15.53 -17.63
CA TYR A 322 -1.16 -16.19 -17.74
C TYR A 322 -0.54 -16.00 -19.13
N ARG A 323 -1.32 -16.28 -20.19
CA ARG A 323 -0.85 -16.11 -21.58
C ARG A 323 -0.54 -14.66 -21.94
N ARG A 324 -1.28 -13.71 -21.37
CA ARG A 324 -1.08 -12.28 -21.65
C ARG A 324 0.15 -11.72 -20.99
N HIS A 325 0.38 -12.05 -19.72
CA HIS A 325 1.27 -11.31 -18.85
C HIS A 325 2.53 -12.10 -18.46
N ILE A 326 2.47 -13.43 -18.42
CA ILE A 326 3.59 -14.25 -17.96
C ILE A 326 4.28 -14.96 -19.13
N GLU A 327 3.52 -15.63 -19.97
CA GLU A 327 4.05 -16.42 -21.10
C GLU A 327 4.77 -15.54 -22.15
N LYS A 328 4.35 -14.29 -22.31
CA LYS A 328 5.00 -13.33 -23.22
C LYS A 328 6.27 -12.68 -22.68
N ASP A 329 6.49 -12.73 -21.38
CA ASP A 329 7.68 -12.21 -20.75
C ASP A 329 8.71 -13.30 -20.52
N ALA A 330 9.75 -13.34 -21.33
CA ALA A 330 10.79 -14.38 -21.29
C ALA A 330 11.51 -14.49 -19.92
N ALA A 331 11.55 -13.41 -19.13
CA ALA A 331 12.17 -13.42 -17.80
C ALA A 331 11.27 -14.16 -16.79
N LEU A 332 9.96 -13.95 -16.88
CA LEU A 332 8.96 -14.59 -16.01
C LEU A 332 8.72 -16.05 -16.44
N GLU A 333 8.56 -16.33 -17.73
CA GLU A 333 8.36 -17.68 -18.27
C GLU A 333 9.45 -18.67 -17.84
N ARG A 334 10.70 -18.21 -17.80
CA ARG A 334 11.84 -19.03 -17.35
C ARG A 334 11.85 -19.32 -15.86
N ARG A 335 11.10 -18.58 -15.05
CA ARG A 335 11.09 -18.67 -13.58
C ARG A 335 9.85 -19.34 -13.05
N PHE A 336 8.73 -19.16 -13.72
CA PHE A 336 7.46 -19.78 -13.34
C PHE A 336 7.22 -21.10 -14.03
N GLN A 337 6.57 -22.02 -13.31
CA GLN A 337 6.15 -23.32 -13.82
C GLN A 337 4.63 -23.42 -13.73
N PRO A 338 3.92 -23.51 -14.86
CA PRO A 338 2.46 -23.63 -14.85
C PRO A 338 2.00 -24.97 -14.28
N VAL A 339 0.91 -24.91 -13.49
CA VAL A 339 0.18 -26.06 -12.94
C VAL A 339 -1.30 -25.81 -13.20
N SER A 340 -1.94 -26.64 -14.03
CA SER A 340 -3.35 -26.52 -14.32
C SER A 340 -4.19 -26.98 -13.14
N VAL A 341 -5.22 -26.20 -12.82
CA VAL A 341 -6.30 -26.55 -11.89
C VAL A 341 -7.58 -26.53 -12.70
N GLU A 342 -8.12 -27.72 -12.96
CA GLU A 342 -9.32 -27.87 -13.77
C GLU A 342 -10.56 -27.97 -12.88
N GLU A 343 -11.72 -27.72 -13.42
CA GLU A 343 -12.98 -27.98 -12.72
C GLU A 343 -13.08 -29.46 -12.33
N PRO A 344 -13.61 -29.78 -11.13
CA PRO A 344 -13.88 -31.18 -10.80
C PRO A 344 -14.97 -31.74 -11.72
N ASP A 345 -14.87 -33.01 -12.04
CA ASP A 345 -15.99 -33.73 -12.63
C ASP A 345 -17.11 -33.94 -11.58
N VAL A 346 -18.23 -34.51 -12.00
CA VAL A 346 -19.39 -34.72 -11.10
C VAL A 346 -19.01 -35.60 -9.91
N GLU A 347 -18.19 -36.63 -10.11
CA GLU A 347 -17.76 -37.52 -9.01
C GLU A 347 -16.87 -36.74 -8.01
N GLY A 348 -15.91 -35.98 -8.50
CA GLY A 348 -15.06 -35.12 -7.68
C GLY A 348 -15.85 -34.03 -6.93
N ALA A 349 -16.85 -33.42 -7.59
CA ALA A 349 -17.74 -32.45 -6.95
C ALA A 349 -18.54 -33.09 -5.79
N VAL A 350 -19.04 -34.30 -5.98
CA VAL A 350 -19.71 -35.08 -4.91
C VAL A 350 -18.76 -35.37 -3.77
N GLU A 351 -17.51 -35.75 -4.05
CA GLU A 351 -16.51 -36.00 -2.98
C GLU A 351 -16.21 -34.73 -2.18
N ILE A 352 -16.02 -33.59 -2.86
CA ILE A 352 -15.81 -32.30 -2.22
C ILE A 352 -17.00 -31.94 -1.32
N LEU A 353 -18.22 -32.04 -1.83
CA LEU A 353 -19.43 -31.74 -1.07
C LEU A 353 -19.62 -32.66 0.14
N ARG A 354 -19.31 -33.97 0.00
CA ARG A 354 -19.33 -34.91 1.12
C ARG A 354 -18.34 -34.56 2.23
N GLY A 355 -17.15 -34.12 1.83
CA GLY A 355 -16.13 -33.72 2.81
C GLY A 355 -16.47 -32.44 3.56
N LEU A 356 -17.17 -31.52 2.92
CA LEU A 356 -17.63 -30.27 3.53
C LEU A 356 -18.96 -30.43 4.28
N LYS A 357 -19.75 -31.45 3.96
CA LYS A 357 -21.11 -31.72 4.48
C LYS A 357 -21.23 -31.49 5.99
N LYS A 358 -20.34 -32.10 6.78
CA LYS A 358 -20.41 -32.06 8.25
C LYS A 358 -20.29 -30.63 8.80
N ARG A 359 -19.41 -29.80 8.24
CA ARG A 359 -19.25 -28.39 8.64
C ARG A 359 -20.49 -27.57 8.31
N TYR A 360 -21.08 -27.78 7.14
CA TYR A 360 -22.32 -27.12 6.75
C TYR A 360 -23.48 -27.54 7.62
N GLU A 361 -23.60 -28.84 7.95
CA GLU A 361 -24.60 -29.36 8.87
C GLU A 361 -24.49 -28.74 10.28
N GLU A 362 -23.27 -28.67 10.81
CA GLU A 362 -23.01 -28.06 12.12
C GLU A 362 -23.31 -26.56 12.13
N PHE A 363 -22.92 -25.84 11.09
CA PHE A 363 -23.13 -24.40 10.99
C PHE A 363 -24.61 -24.02 10.82
N HIS A 364 -25.35 -24.77 10.02
CA HIS A 364 -26.75 -24.46 9.72
C HIS A 364 -27.77 -25.21 10.62
N GLY A 365 -27.31 -26.13 11.44
CA GLY A 365 -28.19 -26.90 12.36
C GLY A 365 -29.17 -27.81 11.61
N LEU A 366 -28.75 -28.36 10.45
CA LEU A 366 -29.58 -29.21 9.61
C LEU A 366 -28.80 -30.47 9.16
N THR A 367 -29.51 -31.45 8.60
CA THR A 367 -28.89 -32.64 8.01
C THR A 367 -29.00 -32.57 6.49
N ILE A 368 -27.88 -32.80 5.79
CA ILE A 368 -27.81 -32.87 4.33
C ILE A 368 -27.80 -34.35 3.95
N THR A 369 -28.73 -34.80 3.11
CA THR A 369 -28.73 -36.20 2.64
C THR A 369 -27.73 -36.43 1.52
N ASP A 370 -27.34 -37.67 1.29
CA ASP A 370 -26.40 -37.99 0.21
C ASP A 370 -27.05 -37.80 -1.18
N GLU A 371 -28.38 -37.98 -1.27
CA GLU A 371 -29.13 -37.65 -2.49
C GLU A 371 -29.12 -36.13 -2.77
N ALA A 372 -29.19 -35.30 -1.74
CA ALA A 372 -29.09 -33.86 -1.91
C ALA A 372 -27.68 -33.45 -2.39
N VAL A 373 -26.62 -34.08 -1.88
CA VAL A 373 -25.24 -33.89 -2.34
C VAL A 373 -25.10 -34.27 -3.82
N GLN A 374 -25.64 -35.42 -4.21
CA GLN A 374 -25.61 -35.89 -5.58
C GLN A 374 -26.36 -34.93 -6.52
N ALA A 375 -27.57 -34.53 -6.14
CA ALA A 375 -28.37 -33.61 -6.93
C ALA A 375 -27.70 -32.23 -7.08
N ALA A 376 -27.01 -31.73 -6.03
CA ALA A 376 -26.28 -30.46 -6.09
C ALA A 376 -25.07 -30.49 -7.01
N ALA A 377 -24.47 -31.67 -7.26
CA ALA A 377 -23.34 -31.82 -8.16
C ALA A 377 -23.77 -32.04 -9.62
N GLU A 378 -25.01 -32.52 -9.87
CA GLU A 378 -25.54 -32.77 -11.19
C GLU A 378 -26.27 -31.58 -11.82
N LEU A 379 -26.69 -30.59 -11.02
CA LEU A 379 -27.38 -29.35 -11.44
C LEU A 379 -26.43 -28.24 -11.79
#